data_25df890d632c05cd48dd3a025ae2c83d
#
_entry.id   25df890d632c05cd48dd3a025ae2c83d
#
_cell.length_a   1.000
_cell.length_b   1.000
_cell.length_c   1.000
_cell.angle_alpha   90.00
_cell.angle_beta   90.00
_cell.angle_gamma   90.00
#
_symmetry.space_group_name_H-M   'P 1'
#
loop_
_entity.id
_entity.type
_entity.pdbx_description
1 polymer ?
#
loop_
_entity_poly.entity_id
_entity_poly.type
_entity_poly.pdbx_seq_one_letter_code
_entity_poly.pdbx_strand_id
1 'polypeptide(L)'
;MWEGRCAKAPGREAGPRRHDLNVSLPQANLPHPATSELRHCCLPPPRGPRLKAAIAKKYRLVIKTMGYVGWSLFWLLLWDVAVTVDFMLFLTAKINLPLMPLTLLGSALVVLISFRNSSAYNRWWEARKLWGAMVNNSRSFARQVLTLLDDPEGKVNPVKATLLRRHVAYVNCLAAHLKGLPCPDEVRAFIPSEEFARNGATNNFANDILTGSAALLAKEYKAGHLDSIRLARLESTLVDLSNAQGGMERIANTPLPYPYVYFPRLFISLFCLIVPVGLVESLGWFTPLASTVVGFMLLAIERIGTDLQSPFHSSEHQIQMETICETIERNLQSMQRDALGGDRIG
;
A
#
# COMPACT_ATOMS: atom_id res chain seq x y z
N MET A 1 33.83 -26.81 20.25
CA MET A 1 34.08 -28.23 19.99
C MET A 1 32.77 -28.89 19.55
N TRP A 2 32.44 -28.76 18.26
CA TRP A 2 31.47 -29.59 17.54
C TRP A 2 31.80 -29.48 16.06
N GLU A 3 32.49 -30.53 15.57
CA GLU A 3 32.91 -30.66 14.17
C GLU A 3 31.74 -31.11 13.31
N GLY A 4 31.66 -30.49 12.13
CA GLY A 4 30.72 -30.85 11.10
C GLY A 4 31.05 -32.12 10.36
N ARG A 5 30.05 -32.78 9.78
CA ARG A 5 30.21 -33.78 8.72
C ARG A 5 29.40 -33.39 7.50
N CYS A 6 30.12 -33.07 6.42
CA CYS A 6 29.58 -33.02 5.07
C CYS A 6 29.15 -34.44 4.62
N ALA A 7 27.89 -34.59 4.22
CA ALA A 7 27.40 -35.75 3.50
C ALA A 7 27.41 -35.50 2.00
N LYS A 8 28.06 -36.35 1.24
CA LYS A 8 28.17 -36.41 -0.22
C LYS A 8 26.80 -36.68 -0.86
N ALA A 9 26.51 -35.98 -1.95
CA ALA A 9 25.43 -36.27 -2.86
C ALA A 9 25.68 -37.52 -3.69
N PRO A 10 24.68 -38.38 -3.95
CA PRO A 10 24.79 -39.52 -4.87
C PRO A 10 24.54 -39.10 -6.33
N GLY A 11 25.18 -39.86 -7.23
CA GLY A 11 25.36 -39.60 -8.64
C GLY A 11 24.08 -39.60 -9.51
N ARG A 12 24.24 -38.95 -10.63
CA ARG A 12 23.30 -38.93 -11.75
C ARG A 12 23.25 -40.31 -12.42
N GLU A 13 22.10 -40.93 -12.42
CA GLU A 13 21.79 -42.06 -13.32
C GLU A 13 21.17 -41.55 -14.64
N ALA A 14 21.56 -42.21 -15.72
CA ALA A 14 21.23 -41.88 -17.09
C ALA A 14 19.76 -42.17 -17.40
N GLY A 15 19.03 -41.25 -18.00
CA GLY A 15 17.67 -41.42 -18.48
C GLY A 15 17.58 -42.23 -19.77
N PRO A 16 16.45 -42.90 -20.03
CA PRO A 16 16.25 -43.74 -21.19
C PRO A 16 15.97 -42.96 -22.47
N ARG A 17 16.40 -43.56 -23.59
CA ARG A 17 16.33 -43.09 -24.99
C ARG A 17 14.88 -42.76 -25.42
N ARG A 18 14.74 -41.67 -26.15
CA ARG A 18 13.52 -41.32 -26.91
C ARG A 18 13.30 -42.34 -28.03
N HIS A 19 12.14 -42.97 -28.03
CA HIS A 19 11.59 -43.66 -29.21
C HIS A 19 10.79 -42.61 -30.01
N ASP A 20 11.21 -42.41 -31.24
CA ASP A 20 10.48 -41.62 -32.25
C ASP A 20 9.21 -42.39 -32.66
N LEU A 21 8.07 -41.86 -32.23
CA LEU A 21 6.76 -42.27 -32.78
C LEU A 21 6.29 -41.18 -33.74
N ASN A 22 6.52 -41.44 -35.01
CA ASN A 22 6.01 -40.68 -36.15
C ASN A 22 4.50 -40.96 -36.30
N VAL A 23 3.63 -40.10 -35.78
CA VAL A 23 2.18 -40.16 -35.99
C VAL A 23 1.81 -39.04 -36.97
N SER A 24 1.57 -39.45 -38.20
CA SER A 24 0.99 -38.59 -39.26
C SER A 24 -0.46 -38.26 -38.93
N LEU A 25 -0.74 -36.99 -38.64
CA LEU A 25 -2.10 -36.43 -38.50
C LEU A 25 -2.66 -36.07 -39.92
N PRO A 26 -3.93 -36.38 -40.20
CA PRO A 26 -4.55 -36.00 -41.49
C PRO A 26 -4.80 -34.49 -41.54
N GLN A 27 -4.41 -33.89 -42.68
CA GLN A 27 -4.69 -32.46 -42.97
C GLN A 27 -6.19 -32.26 -43.19
N ALA A 28 -6.83 -31.58 -42.24
CA ALA A 28 -8.18 -31.04 -42.45
C ALA A 28 -8.08 -29.72 -43.21
N ASN A 29 -8.67 -29.69 -44.41
CA ASN A 29 -8.86 -28.48 -45.23
C ASN A 29 -9.77 -27.50 -44.52
N LEU A 30 -9.21 -26.41 -44.03
CA LEU A 30 -9.96 -25.23 -43.54
C LEU A 30 -10.00 -24.18 -44.68
N PRO A 31 -11.15 -23.59 -44.98
CA PRO A 31 -11.24 -22.53 -45.98
C PRO A 31 -10.56 -21.24 -45.45
N HIS A 32 -9.74 -20.64 -46.32
CA HIS A 32 -9.13 -19.33 -46.07
C HIS A 32 -10.18 -18.24 -45.93
N PRO A 33 -10.20 -17.46 -44.85
CA PRO A 33 -10.96 -16.21 -44.82
C PRO A 33 -10.19 -15.12 -45.60
N ALA A 34 -10.94 -14.39 -46.42
CA ALA A 34 -10.46 -13.32 -47.30
C ALA A 34 -9.67 -12.25 -46.50
N THR A 35 -8.47 -11.99 -47.01
CA THR A 35 -7.51 -11.01 -46.48
C THR A 35 -7.83 -9.60 -46.98
N SER A 36 -8.81 -8.88 -46.40
CA SER A 36 -9.02 -7.48 -46.76
C SER A 36 -9.45 -6.49 -45.66
N GLU A 37 -9.65 -6.91 -44.40
CA GLU A 37 -10.17 -5.97 -43.38
C GLU A 37 -9.34 -5.79 -42.11
N LEU A 38 -8.10 -6.28 -41.98
CA LEU A 38 -7.28 -6.13 -40.76
C LEU A 38 -6.07 -5.19 -40.92
N ARG A 39 -6.20 -4.10 -41.70
CA ARG A 39 -5.09 -3.12 -41.82
C ARG A 39 -5.34 -1.75 -41.19
N HIS A 40 -6.26 -1.60 -40.25
CA HIS A 40 -6.54 -0.28 -39.65
C HIS A 40 -6.38 -0.16 -38.13
N CYS A 41 -5.61 -1.01 -37.47
CA CYS A 41 -5.51 -0.93 -36.00
C CYS A 41 -4.10 -0.77 -35.42
N CYS A 42 -3.10 -0.25 -36.11
CA CYS A 42 -1.81 0.09 -35.50
C CYS A 42 -1.15 1.28 -36.19
N LEU A 43 -1.78 2.45 -36.17
CA LEU A 43 -1.05 3.71 -36.33
C LEU A 43 -0.61 4.18 -34.94
N PRO A 44 0.71 4.36 -34.69
CA PRO A 44 1.17 4.97 -33.44
C PRO A 44 0.66 6.42 -33.36
N PRO A 45 0.23 6.91 -32.20
CA PRO A 45 -0.26 8.28 -32.05
C PRO A 45 0.82 9.29 -32.45
N PRO A 46 0.44 10.48 -32.98
CA PRO A 46 1.38 11.46 -33.53
C PRO A 46 2.37 11.93 -32.45
N ARG A 47 3.66 11.87 -32.81
CA ARG A 47 4.79 12.30 -31.97
C ARG A 47 4.92 13.83 -32.01
N GLY A 48 4.14 14.54 -31.21
CA GLY A 48 4.36 15.99 -30.94
C GLY A 48 3.63 16.40 -29.66
N PRO A 49 4.01 17.30 -28.92
CA PRO A 49 5.16 17.93 -28.31
C PRO A 49 5.56 17.28 -26.95
N ARG A 50 6.18 16.11 -26.99
CA ARG A 50 6.57 15.36 -25.77
C ARG A 50 7.64 16.06 -24.92
N LEU A 51 8.49 16.89 -25.54
CA LEU A 51 9.58 17.56 -24.82
C LEU A 51 9.07 18.66 -23.88
N LYS A 52 8.16 19.52 -24.34
CA LYS A 52 7.56 20.57 -23.49
C LYS A 52 6.73 19.98 -22.34
N ALA A 53 5.97 18.94 -22.58
CA ALA A 53 5.22 18.23 -21.56
C ALA A 53 6.13 17.50 -20.56
N ALA A 54 7.24 16.91 -21.01
CA ALA A 54 8.23 16.28 -20.15
C ALA A 54 8.98 17.32 -19.29
N ILE A 55 9.35 18.49 -19.86
CA ILE A 55 9.97 19.60 -19.13
C ILE A 55 8.98 20.17 -18.11
N ALA A 56 7.73 20.44 -18.48
CA ALA A 56 6.69 20.92 -17.57
C ALA A 56 6.41 19.94 -16.44
N LYS A 57 6.40 18.63 -16.73
CA LYS A 57 6.26 17.57 -15.72
C LYS A 57 7.46 17.56 -14.76
N LYS A 58 8.68 17.72 -15.27
CA LYS A 58 9.91 17.78 -14.47
C LYS A 58 9.94 19.03 -13.58
N TYR A 59 9.54 20.19 -14.10
CA TYR A 59 9.43 21.44 -13.35
C TYR A 59 8.37 21.34 -12.23
N ARG A 60 7.20 20.77 -12.53
CA ARG A 60 6.15 20.54 -11.53
C ARG A 60 6.61 19.57 -10.43
N LEU A 61 7.40 18.54 -10.80
CA LEU A 61 7.99 17.62 -9.83
C LEU A 61 8.96 18.32 -8.89
N VAL A 62 9.87 19.18 -9.42
CA VAL A 62 10.85 19.92 -8.61
C VAL A 62 10.13 20.89 -7.67
N ILE A 63 9.16 21.66 -8.15
CA ILE A 63 8.37 22.58 -7.31
C ILE A 63 7.61 21.80 -6.22
N LYS A 64 7.02 20.68 -6.57
CA LYS A 64 6.33 19.81 -5.61
C LYS A 64 7.29 19.26 -4.55
N THR A 65 8.51 18.85 -4.95
CA THR A 65 9.55 18.35 -4.04
C THR A 65 10.06 19.46 -3.12
N MET A 66 10.27 20.67 -3.63
CA MET A 66 10.65 21.83 -2.80
C MET A 66 9.51 22.21 -1.84
N GLY A 67 8.27 22.22 -2.31
CA GLY A 67 7.09 22.43 -1.45
C GLY A 67 6.89 21.35 -0.40
N TYR A 68 7.38 20.15 -0.65
CA TYR A 68 7.29 19.01 0.27
C TYR A 68 8.10 19.23 1.57
N VAL A 69 9.31 19.80 1.46
CA VAL A 69 10.11 20.20 2.62
C VAL A 69 9.62 21.52 3.22
N GLY A 70 8.97 22.35 2.40
CA GLY A 70 8.19 23.50 2.79
C GLY A 70 8.98 24.65 3.38
N TRP A 71 8.33 25.34 4.32
CA TRP A 71 8.82 26.58 4.96
C TRP A 71 10.11 26.39 5.74
N SER A 72 10.40 25.16 6.18
CA SER A 72 11.64 24.84 6.91
C SER A 72 12.90 25.08 6.08
N LEU A 73 12.85 24.82 4.76
CA LEU A 73 13.98 25.05 3.87
C LEU A 73 14.26 26.55 3.67
N PHE A 74 13.20 27.37 3.62
CA PHE A 74 13.35 28.84 3.52
C PHE A 74 14.05 29.43 4.75
N TRP A 75 13.63 29.01 5.95
CA TRP A 75 14.26 29.46 7.19
C TRP A 75 15.70 28.98 7.31
N LEU A 76 15.98 27.78 6.85
CA LEU A 76 17.34 27.24 6.82
C LEU A 76 18.23 28.06 5.88
N LEU A 77 17.77 28.35 4.65
CA LEU A 77 18.50 29.18 3.71
C LEU A 77 18.80 30.59 4.28
N LEU A 78 17.79 31.20 4.93
CA LEU A 78 17.96 32.51 5.57
C LEU A 78 19.03 32.47 6.66
N TRP A 79 19.04 31.42 7.47
CA TRP A 79 20.05 31.17 8.49
C TRP A 79 21.45 30.99 7.88
N ASP A 80 21.56 30.16 6.84
CA ASP A 80 22.82 29.90 6.14
C ASP A 80 23.43 31.18 5.56
N VAL A 81 22.58 32.03 4.97
CA VAL A 81 23.00 33.36 4.47
C VAL A 81 23.43 34.26 5.60
N ALA A 82 22.66 34.31 6.69
CA ALA A 82 22.99 35.19 7.84
C ALA A 82 24.35 34.81 8.45
N VAL A 83 24.62 33.52 8.68
CA VAL A 83 25.91 33.01 9.18
C VAL A 83 27.05 33.35 8.23
N THR A 84 26.84 33.22 6.91
CA THR A 84 27.87 33.51 5.92
C THR A 84 28.19 34.99 5.86
N VAL A 85 27.15 35.86 5.87
CA VAL A 85 27.34 37.31 5.86
C VAL A 85 28.05 37.77 7.13
N ASP A 86 27.63 37.29 8.31
CA ASP A 86 28.27 37.62 9.58
C ASP A 86 29.76 37.25 9.56
N PHE A 87 30.12 36.07 9.15
CA PHE A 87 31.50 35.60 9.07
C PHE A 87 32.35 36.40 8.06
N MET A 88 31.76 36.74 6.89
CA MET A 88 32.51 37.41 5.81
C MET A 88 32.67 38.91 6.02
N LEU A 89 31.67 39.61 6.63
CA LEU A 89 31.66 41.07 6.75
C LEU A 89 32.11 41.58 8.13
N PHE A 90 31.73 40.87 9.18
CA PHE A 90 31.90 41.36 10.54
C PHE A 90 33.06 40.70 11.31
N LEU A 91 33.62 39.57 10.85
CA LEU A 91 34.70 38.79 11.51
C LEU A 91 34.50 38.57 13.01
N THR A 92 33.27 38.71 13.52
CA THR A 92 32.95 38.82 14.93
C THR A 92 33.07 37.47 15.69
N ALA A 93 32.97 36.34 15.01
CA ALA A 93 33.13 35.05 15.66
C ALA A 93 33.95 34.11 14.79
N LYS A 94 35.26 34.12 14.95
CA LYS A 94 36.10 33.00 14.52
C LYS A 94 35.84 31.79 15.41
N ILE A 95 34.64 31.28 15.39
CA ILE A 95 34.32 29.98 16.00
C ILE A 95 34.82 28.93 15.03
N ASN A 96 36.08 28.54 15.18
CA ASN A 96 36.66 27.43 14.41
C ASN A 96 36.09 26.12 14.92
N LEU A 97 34.96 25.70 14.35
CA LEU A 97 34.45 24.36 14.59
C LEU A 97 35.24 23.36 13.76
N PRO A 98 35.98 22.44 14.37
CA PRO A 98 36.75 21.46 13.62
C PRO A 98 35.79 20.59 12.82
N LEU A 99 36.08 20.37 11.52
CA LEU A 99 35.25 19.59 10.62
C LEU A 99 35.11 18.12 11.05
N MET A 100 36.10 17.58 11.78
CA MET A 100 36.10 16.18 12.19
C MET A 100 34.91 15.80 13.11
N PRO A 101 34.56 16.53 14.18
CA PRO A 101 33.37 16.25 14.97
C PRO A 101 32.08 16.41 14.18
N LEU A 102 32.01 17.35 13.26
CA LEU A 102 30.85 17.57 12.42
C LEU A 102 30.58 16.39 11.46
N THR A 103 31.62 15.82 10.86
CA THR A 103 31.51 14.63 9.99
C THR A 103 31.10 13.40 10.80
N LEU A 104 31.63 13.21 12.00
CA LEU A 104 31.22 12.13 12.90
C LEU A 104 29.73 12.27 13.32
N LEU A 105 29.33 13.47 13.69
CA LEU A 105 27.92 13.75 14.03
C LEU A 105 27.01 13.50 12.84
N GLY A 106 27.37 13.93 11.64
CA GLY A 106 26.62 13.69 10.41
C GLY A 106 26.48 12.20 10.09
N SER A 107 27.56 11.43 10.23
CA SER A 107 27.53 9.98 9.99
C SER A 107 26.64 9.25 11.00
N ALA A 108 26.72 9.57 12.27
CA ALA A 108 25.83 9.02 13.31
C ALA A 108 24.36 9.37 13.05
N LEU A 109 24.11 10.61 12.61
CA LEU A 109 22.75 11.06 12.27
C LEU A 109 22.16 10.27 11.08
N VAL A 110 22.94 10.02 10.03
CA VAL A 110 22.51 9.23 8.86
C VAL A 110 22.13 7.81 9.29
N VAL A 111 22.90 7.18 10.16
CA VAL A 111 22.60 5.84 10.70
C VAL A 111 21.27 5.87 11.48
N LEU A 112 21.10 6.85 12.37
CA LEU A 112 19.88 7.00 13.18
C LEU A 112 18.62 7.20 12.30
N ILE A 113 18.70 8.06 11.28
CA ILE A 113 17.62 8.30 10.33
C ILE A 113 17.32 7.03 9.54
N SER A 114 18.34 6.29 9.13
CA SER A 114 18.17 5.05 8.36
C SER A 114 17.37 4.00 9.14
N PHE A 115 17.67 3.80 10.42
CA PHE A 115 16.91 2.88 11.29
C PHE A 115 15.45 3.31 11.44
N ARG A 116 15.20 4.60 11.69
CA ARG A 116 13.84 5.13 11.78
C ARG A 116 13.06 4.92 10.47
N ASN A 117 13.65 5.27 9.34
CA ASN A 117 12.99 5.16 8.04
C ASN A 117 12.73 3.69 7.65
N SER A 118 13.66 2.79 7.98
CA SER A 118 13.45 1.34 7.80
C SER A 118 12.24 0.85 8.61
N SER A 119 12.12 1.27 9.86
CA SER A 119 10.99 0.91 10.72
C SER A 119 9.66 1.48 10.19
N ALA A 120 9.66 2.73 9.71
CA ALA A 120 8.49 3.37 9.11
C ALA A 120 8.07 2.68 7.80
N TYR A 121 9.05 2.33 6.94
CA TYR A 121 8.81 1.60 5.70
C TYR A 121 8.24 0.21 5.95
N ASN A 122 8.78 -0.55 6.90
CA ASN A 122 8.30 -1.88 7.26
C ASN A 122 6.83 -1.84 7.70
N ARG A 123 6.46 -0.82 8.48
CA ARG A 123 5.09 -0.57 8.92
C ARG A 123 4.16 -0.27 7.74
N TRP A 124 4.55 0.62 6.84
CA TRP A 124 3.80 0.94 5.62
C TRP A 124 3.65 -0.30 4.72
N TRP A 125 4.73 -1.07 4.56
CA TRP A 125 4.73 -2.27 3.74
C TRP A 125 3.85 -3.39 4.33
N GLU A 126 3.84 -3.55 5.65
CA GLU A 126 2.94 -4.48 6.34
C GLU A 126 1.47 -4.09 6.09
N ALA A 127 1.12 -2.83 6.27
CA ALA A 127 -0.23 -2.32 5.98
C ALA A 127 -0.64 -2.58 4.51
N ARG A 128 0.28 -2.38 3.56
CA ARG A 128 0.04 -2.66 2.14
C ARG A 128 -0.18 -4.14 1.86
N LYS A 129 0.55 -5.03 2.53
CA LYS A 129 0.36 -6.49 2.43
C LYS A 129 -0.99 -6.93 2.99
N LEU A 130 -1.41 -6.38 4.13
CA LEU A 130 -2.70 -6.68 4.75
C LEU A 130 -3.88 -6.25 3.85
N TRP A 131 -3.80 -5.09 3.20
CA TRP A 131 -4.77 -4.70 2.18
C TRP A 131 -4.76 -5.63 0.95
N GLY A 132 -3.59 -6.12 0.56
CA GLY A 132 -3.49 -7.15 -0.49
C GLY A 132 -4.18 -8.47 -0.10
N ALA A 133 -3.99 -8.92 1.15
CA ALA A 133 -4.68 -10.07 1.70
C ALA A 133 -6.20 -9.85 1.76
N MET A 134 -6.65 -8.64 2.17
CA MET A 134 -8.07 -8.25 2.16
C MET A 134 -8.70 -8.42 0.76
N VAL A 135 -8.05 -7.93 -0.31
CA VAL A 135 -8.53 -8.10 -1.69
C VAL A 135 -8.66 -9.58 -2.07
N ASN A 136 -7.66 -10.40 -1.75
CA ASN A 136 -7.66 -11.82 -2.10
C ASN A 136 -8.74 -12.60 -1.32
N ASN A 137 -8.87 -12.33 -0.02
CA ASN A 137 -9.87 -12.97 0.82
C ASN A 137 -11.29 -12.51 0.44
N SER A 138 -11.49 -11.27 0.02
CA SER A 138 -12.76 -10.77 -0.54
C SER A 138 -13.19 -11.54 -1.78
N ARG A 139 -12.25 -11.79 -2.70
CA ARG A 139 -12.50 -12.61 -3.91
C ARG A 139 -12.82 -14.06 -3.55
N SER A 140 -12.09 -14.61 -2.60
CA SER A 140 -12.32 -15.98 -2.11
C SER A 140 -13.68 -16.11 -1.46
N PHE A 141 -14.05 -15.16 -0.60
CA PHE A 141 -15.37 -15.09 0.03
C PHE A 141 -16.50 -15.01 -1.00
N ALA A 142 -16.38 -14.08 -1.98
CA ALA A 142 -17.38 -13.93 -3.03
C ALA A 142 -17.56 -15.23 -3.83
N ARG A 143 -16.45 -15.85 -4.27
CA ARG A 143 -16.50 -17.13 -4.98
C ARG A 143 -17.19 -18.20 -4.14
N GLN A 144 -16.81 -18.34 -2.88
CA GLN A 144 -17.38 -19.36 -1.97
C GLN A 144 -18.88 -19.13 -1.73
N VAL A 145 -19.30 -17.91 -1.49
CA VAL A 145 -20.72 -17.55 -1.35
C VAL A 145 -21.52 -17.92 -2.60
N LEU A 146 -20.98 -17.64 -3.78
CA LEU A 146 -21.65 -17.92 -5.05
C LEU A 146 -21.71 -19.42 -5.38
N THR A 147 -20.69 -20.20 -5.00
CA THR A 147 -20.54 -21.60 -5.43
C THR A 147 -20.87 -22.63 -4.35
N LEU A 148 -20.76 -22.31 -3.06
CA LEU A 148 -20.95 -23.28 -1.98
C LEU A 148 -22.31 -23.16 -1.31
N LEU A 149 -23.01 -22.03 -1.44
CA LEU A 149 -24.36 -21.85 -0.93
C LEU A 149 -25.35 -22.38 -1.95
N ASP A 150 -26.19 -23.32 -1.56
CA ASP A 150 -27.17 -23.93 -2.44
C ASP A 150 -28.31 -22.99 -2.77
N ASP A 151 -28.90 -23.16 -3.94
CA ASP A 151 -30.03 -22.38 -4.45
C ASP A 151 -31.32 -23.16 -4.21
N PRO A 152 -32.22 -22.68 -3.34
CA PRO A 152 -33.47 -23.41 -3.01
C PRO A 152 -34.40 -23.45 -4.24
N GLU A 153 -34.92 -24.63 -4.56
CA GLU A 153 -35.92 -24.87 -5.60
C GLU A 153 -35.57 -24.29 -6.99
N GLY A 154 -34.29 -24.28 -7.35
CA GLY A 154 -33.80 -23.75 -8.64
C GLY A 154 -33.88 -22.21 -8.78
N LYS A 155 -34.12 -21.48 -7.69
CA LYS A 155 -34.06 -20.02 -7.63
C LYS A 155 -32.79 -19.59 -6.94
N VAL A 156 -32.13 -18.57 -7.49
CA VAL A 156 -30.92 -18.00 -6.88
C VAL A 156 -31.21 -17.58 -5.43
N ASN A 157 -30.40 -18.10 -4.49
CA ASN A 157 -30.54 -17.79 -3.08
C ASN A 157 -30.30 -16.28 -2.84
N PRO A 158 -31.30 -15.51 -2.36
CA PRO A 158 -31.17 -14.06 -2.17
C PRO A 158 -30.11 -13.68 -1.13
N VAL A 159 -29.75 -14.62 -0.25
CA VAL A 159 -28.71 -14.42 0.77
C VAL A 159 -27.32 -14.25 0.12
N LYS A 160 -27.07 -14.85 -1.05
CA LYS A 160 -25.84 -14.64 -1.81
C LYS A 160 -25.61 -13.14 -2.11
N ALA A 161 -26.60 -12.48 -2.68
CA ALA A 161 -26.54 -11.06 -2.98
C ALA A 161 -26.41 -10.20 -1.71
N THR A 162 -27.13 -10.57 -0.65
CA THR A 162 -27.05 -9.89 0.65
C THR A 162 -25.63 -9.98 1.24
N LEU A 163 -25.02 -11.17 1.26
CA LEU A 163 -23.66 -11.38 1.77
C LEU A 163 -22.62 -10.57 0.98
N LEU A 164 -22.75 -10.51 -0.36
CA LEU A 164 -21.83 -9.71 -1.18
C LEU A 164 -21.98 -8.21 -0.93
N ARG A 165 -23.19 -7.68 -0.80
CA ARG A 165 -23.45 -6.28 -0.44
C ARG A 165 -22.91 -5.95 0.95
N ARG A 166 -23.13 -6.82 1.93
CA ARG A 166 -22.59 -6.69 3.29
C ARG A 166 -21.07 -6.65 3.27
N HIS A 167 -20.44 -7.46 2.40
CA HIS A 167 -19.00 -7.47 2.28
C HIS A 167 -18.45 -6.14 1.70
N VAL A 168 -19.13 -5.54 0.71
CA VAL A 168 -18.79 -4.19 0.22
C VAL A 168 -18.93 -3.16 1.34
N ALA A 169 -20.01 -3.24 2.14
CA ALA A 169 -20.18 -2.39 3.32
C ALA A 169 -19.03 -2.56 4.32
N TYR A 170 -18.66 -3.79 4.61
CA TYR A 170 -17.57 -4.14 5.53
C TYR A 170 -16.26 -3.47 5.15
N VAL A 171 -15.80 -3.60 3.90
CA VAL A 171 -14.50 -3.05 3.48
C VAL A 171 -14.50 -1.52 3.47
N ASN A 172 -15.62 -0.88 3.12
CA ASN A 172 -15.75 0.58 3.14
C ASN A 172 -15.78 1.12 4.58
N CYS A 173 -16.54 0.48 5.49
CA CYS A 173 -16.54 0.86 6.91
C CYS A 173 -15.19 0.62 7.56
N LEU A 174 -14.45 -0.43 7.18
CA LEU A 174 -13.09 -0.66 7.65
C LEU A 174 -12.14 0.45 7.19
N ALA A 175 -12.20 0.85 5.91
CA ALA A 175 -11.38 1.94 5.39
C ALA A 175 -11.65 3.26 6.12
N ALA A 176 -12.92 3.57 6.43
CA ALA A 176 -13.31 4.73 7.22
C ALA A 176 -12.80 4.63 8.67
N HIS A 177 -12.99 3.47 9.32
CA HIS A 177 -12.52 3.20 10.68
C HIS A 177 -11.01 3.41 10.83
N LEU A 178 -10.21 2.89 9.90
CA LEU A 178 -8.75 3.06 9.90
C LEU A 178 -8.29 4.52 9.74
N LYS A 179 -9.14 5.38 9.19
CA LYS A 179 -8.94 6.84 9.11
C LYS A 179 -9.47 7.60 10.33
N GLY A 180 -10.15 6.92 11.26
CA GLY A 180 -10.86 7.56 12.36
C GLY A 180 -12.12 8.30 11.93
N LEU A 181 -12.71 7.92 10.77
CA LEU A 181 -13.94 8.50 10.23
C LEU A 181 -15.13 7.58 10.50
N PRO A 182 -16.35 8.13 10.58
CA PRO A 182 -17.57 7.33 10.67
C PRO A 182 -17.77 6.53 9.38
N CYS A 183 -18.54 5.42 9.49
CA CYS A 183 -18.91 4.62 8.32
C CYS A 183 -19.72 5.48 7.33
N PRO A 184 -19.41 5.44 6.01
CA PRO A 184 -20.08 6.26 5.00
C PRO A 184 -21.59 5.96 4.93
N ASP A 185 -22.41 7.00 4.75
CA ASP A 185 -23.87 6.86 4.68
C ASP A 185 -24.34 6.03 3.48
N GLU A 186 -23.61 6.08 2.37
CA GLU A 186 -23.89 5.31 1.15
C GLU A 186 -23.91 3.80 1.39
N VAL A 187 -23.13 3.34 2.37
CA VAL A 187 -22.97 1.92 2.69
C VAL A 187 -24.05 1.44 3.64
N ARG A 188 -24.73 2.36 4.34
CA ARG A 188 -25.85 2.04 5.25
C ARG A 188 -26.99 1.32 4.53
N ALA A 189 -27.21 1.64 3.26
CA ALA A 189 -28.25 0.99 2.44
C ALA A 189 -28.03 -0.53 2.26
N PHE A 190 -26.82 -1.04 2.52
CA PHE A 190 -26.47 -2.46 2.39
C PHE A 190 -26.65 -3.25 3.69
N ILE A 191 -27.00 -2.57 4.78
CA ILE A 191 -27.13 -3.16 6.12
C ILE A 191 -28.56 -2.90 6.63
N PRO A 192 -29.21 -3.89 7.25
CA PRO A 192 -30.52 -3.69 7.84
C PRO A 192 -30.52 -2.53 8.86
N SER A 193 -31.52 -1.65 8.80
CA SER A 193 -31.64 -0.47 9.67
C SER A 193 -31.59 -0.81 11.16
N GLU A 194 -32.15 -1.95 11.55
CA GLU A 194 -32.16 -2.44 12.93
C GLU A 194 -30.74 -2.83 13.41
N GLU A 195 -29.95 -3.44 12.53
CA GLU A 195 -28.56 -3.80 12.82
C GLU A 195 -27.70 -2.54 12.92
N PHE A 196 -27.93 -1.59 12.02
CA PHE A 196 -27.23 -0.31 12.07
C PHE A 196 -27.58 0.49 13.34
N ALA A 197 -28.85 0.55 13.72
CA ALA A 197 -29.29 1.26 14.92
C ALA A 197 -28.69 0.65 16.20
N ARG A 198 -28.52 -0.68 16.23
CA ARG A 198 -27.96 -1.40 17.38
C ARG A 198 -26.44 -1.26 17.47
N ASN A 199 -25.73 -1.35 16.37
CA ASN A 199 -24.28 -1.51 16.29
C ASN A 199 -23.57 -0.29 15.67
N GLY A 200 -24.28 0.65 15.05
CA GLY A 200 -23.69 1.80 14.37
C GLY A 200 -22.98 2.80 15.29
N ALA A 201 -23.24 2.69 16.62
CA ALA A 201 -22.55 3.45 17.65
C ALA A 201 -21.36 2.68 18.28
N THR A 202 -21.09 1.44 17.85
CA THR A 202 -19.96 0.66 18.37
C THR A 202 -18.62 1.19 17.84
N ASN A 203 -17.58 0.99 18.62
CA ASN A 203 -16.22 1.42 18.26
C ASN A 203 -15.66 0.66 17.04
N ASN A 204 -16.27 -0.47 16.63
CA ASN A 204 -15.78 -1.30 15.53
C ASN A 204 -16.93 -1.87 14.68
N PHE A 205 -17.66 -0.98 14.01
CA PHE A 205 -18.79 -1.36 13.18
C PHE A 205 -18.44 -2.30 12.02
N ALA A 206 -17.20 -2.23 11.49
CA ALA A 206 -16.72 -3.15 10.47
C ALA A 206 -16.74 -4.61 10.98
N ASN A 207 -16.26 -4.85 12.20
CA ASN A 207 -16.31 -6.18 12.82
C ASN A 207 -17.75 -6.67 13.05
N ASP A 208 -18.67 -5.77 13.39
CA ASP A 208 -20.08 -6.13 13.58
C ASP A 208 -20.73 -6.59 12.27
N ILE A 209 -20.41 -5.95 11.14
CA ILE A 209 -20.87 -6.37 9.81
C ILE A 209 -20.34 -7.78 9.48
N LEU A 210 -19.09 -8.06 9.81
CA LEU A 210 -18.49 -9.38 9.58
C LEU A 210 -19.19 -10.45 10.43
N THR A 211 -19.42 -10.16 11.71
CA THR A 211 -20.18 -11.02 12.65
C THR A 211 -21.61 -11.28 12.15
N GLY A 212 -22.31 -10.25 11.66
CA GLY A 212 -23.63 -10.39 11.08
C GLY A 212 -23.63 -11.26 9.81
N SER A 213 -22.54 -11.23 9.03
CA SER A 213 -22.39 -12.11 7.87
C SER A 213 -22.20 -13.58 8.29
N ALA A 214 -21.42 -13.86 9.34
CA ALA A 214 -21.30 -15.19 9.94
C ALA A 214 -22.67 -15.69 10.46
N ALA A 215 -23.44 -14.82 11.12
CA ALA A 215 -24.77 -15.17 11.60
C ALA A 215 -25.76 -15.52 10.45
N LEU A 216 -25.65 -14.86 9.30
CA LEU A 216 -26.44 -15.23 8.11
C LEU A 216 -26.04 -16.61 7.57
N LEU A 217 -24.74 -16.91 7.48
CA LEU A 217 -24.25 -18.23 7.08
C LEU A 217 -24.72 -19.34 8.04
N ALA A 218 -24.73 -19.07 9.35
CA ALA A 218 -25.25 -20.01 10.33
C ALA A 218 -26.77 -20.25 10.18
N LYS A 219 -27.55 -19.26 9.72
CA LYS A 219 -28.97 -19.44 9.38
C LYS A 219 -29.15 -20.34 8.16
N GLU A 220 -28.36 -20.13 7.12
CA GLU A 220 -28.39 -20.95 5.89
C GLU A 220 -27.99 -22.41 6.18
N TYR A 221 -27.03 -22.64 7.06
CA TYR A 221 -26.70 -23.98 7.54
C TYR A 221 -27.89 -24.63 8.24
N LYS A 222 -28.58 -23.94 9.15
CA LYS A 222 -29.78 -24.45 9.83
C LYS A 222 -30.97 -24.69 8.88
N ALA A 223 -31.04 -23.93 7.78
CA ALA A 223 -32.03 -24.12 6.74
C ALA A 223 -31.75 -25.26 5.77
N GLY A 224 -30.54 -25.88 5.88
CA GLY A 224 -30.15 -26.99 5.00
C GLY A 224 -29.55 -26.56 3.65
N HIS A 225 -29.33 -25.25 3.43
CA HIS A 225 -28.74 -24.71 2.19
C HIS A 225 -27.21 -24.76 2.22
N LEU A 226 -26.59 -25.20 3.30
CA LEU A 226 -25.16 -25.26 3.49
C LEU A 226 -24.82 -26.44 4.41
N ASP A 227 -23.87 -27.29 4.02
CA ASP A 227 -23.38 -28.36 4.90
C ASP A 227 -22.27 -27.87 5.85
N SER A 228 -21.92 -28.69 6.83
CA SER A 228 -20.92 -28.35 7.86
C SER A 228 -19.51 -28.13 7.31
N ILE A 229 -19.11 -28.84 6.25
CA ILE A 229 -17.77 -28.72 5.63
C ILE A 229 -17.67 -27.39 4.87
N ARG A 230 -18.70 -27.06 4.10
CA ARG A 230 -18.80 -25.79 3.36
C ARG A 230 -18.89 -24.59 4.30
N LEU A 231 -19.68 -24.70 5.40
CA LEU A 231 -19.74 -23.69 6.44
C LEU A 231 -18.35 -23.46 7.06
N ALA A 232 -17.65 -24.51 7.46
CA ALA A 232 -16.31 -24.40 8.03
C ALA A 232 -15.32 -23.73 7.05
N ARG A 233 -15.50 -23.94 5.74
CA ARG A 233 -14.65 -23.31 4.72
C ARG A 233 -14.93 -21.80 4.58
N LEU A 234 -16.20 -21.41 4.60
CA LEU A 234 -16.60 -20.00 4.60
C LEU A 234 -16.14 -19.30 5.88
N GLU A 235 -16.32 -19.93 7.03
CA GLU A 235 -15.86 -19.40 8.32
C GLU A 235 -14.36 -19.21 8.37
N SER A 236 -13.56 -20.13 7.82
CA SER A 236 -12.11 -19.96 7.67
C SER A 236 -11.75 -18.70 6.89
N THR A 237 -12.52 -18.36 5.84
CA THR A 237 -12.27 -17.13 5.07
C THR A 237 -12.69 -15.88 5.85
N LEU A 238 -13.75 -15.93 6.66
CA LEU A 238 -14.11 -14.84 7.58
C LEU A 238 -13.04 -14.62 8.65
N VAL A 239 -12.42 -15.68 9.15
CA VAL A 239 -11.25 -15.60 10.05
C VAL A 239 -10.06 -14.93 9.37
N ASP A 240 -9.76 -15.26 8.12
CA ASP A 240 -8.68 -14.62 7.36
C ASP A 240 -8.94 -13.12 7.13
N LEU A 241 -10.20 -12.73 6.86
CA LEU A 241 -10.63 -11.32 6.78
C LEU A 241 -10.45 -10.61 8.12
N SER A 242 -10.88 -11.24 9.22
CA SER A 242 -10.74 -10.72 10.58
C SER A 242 -9.25 -10.55 10.97
N ASN A 243 -8.38 -11.50 10.61
CA ASN A 243 -6.94 -11.43 10.84
C ASN A 243 -6.31 -10.25 10.07
N ALA A 244 -6.71 -10.04 8.81
CA ALA A 244 -6.25 -8.89 8.03
C ALA A 244 -6.72 -7.57 8.64
N GLN A 245 -7.98 -7.47 9.08
CA GLN A 245 -8.53 -6.32 9.79
C GLN A 245 -7.77 -6.04 11.08
N GLY A 246 -7.63 -7.04 11.97
CA GLY A 246 -6.94 -6.88 13.24
C GLY A 246 -5.46 -6.46 13.08
N GLY A 247 -4.78 -6.98 12.04
CA GLY A 247 -3.45 -6.52 11.67
C GLY A 247 -3.41 -5.03 11.28
N MET A 248 -4.38 -4.55 10.50
CA MET A 248 -4.48 -3.15 10.10
C MET A 248 -4.85 -2.25 11.29
N GLU A 249 -5.77 -2.67 12.15
CA GLU A 249 -6.14 -1.96 13.38
C GLU A 249 -4.96 -1.86 14.35
N ARG A 250 -4.18 -2.92 14.51
CA ARG A 250 -2.93 -2.88 15.29
C ARG A 250 -1.98 -1.82 14.75
N ILE A 251 -1.79 -1.75 13.43
CA ILE A 251 -0.96 -0.73 12.80
C ILE A 251 -1.55 0.67 13.03
N ALA A 252 -2.85 0.88 12.92
CA ALA A 252 -3.49 2.17 13.16
C ALA A 252 -3.30 2.65 14.61
N ASN A 253 -3.54 1.75 15.58
CA ASN A 253 -3.63 2.08 16.99
C ASN A 253 -2.29 2.02 17.76
N THR A 254 -1.22 1.48 17.14
CA THR A 254 0.10 1.38 17.78
C THR A 254 1.12 2.21 17.00
N PRO A 255 1.21 3.53 17.23
CA PRO A 255 2.20 4.39 16.56
C PRO A 255 3.63 4.00 16.97
N LEU A 256 4.62 4.49 16.20
CA LEU A 256 6.02 4.38 16.61
C LEU A 256 6.24 5.08 17.95
N PRO A 257 7.10 4.56 18.83
CA PRO A 257 7.42 5.21 20.09
C PRO A 257 7.89 6.65 19.90
N TYR A 258 7.39 7.57 20.74
CA TYR A 258 7.68 9.01 20.64
C TYR A 258 9.18 9.34 20.47
N PRO A 259 10.12 8.73 21.21
CA PRO A 259 11.55 9.01 21.04
C PRO A 259 12.07 8.71 19.61
N TYR A 260 11.55 7.66 18.95
CA TYR A 260 11.93 7.31 17.58
C TYR A 260 11.54 8.37 16.55
N VAL A 261 10.52 9.17 16.85
CA VAL A 261 10.04 10.24 15.96
C VAL A 261 10.71 11.56 16.32
N TYR A 262 10.80 11.87 17.62
CA TYR A 262 11.24 13.17 18.12
C TYR A 262 12.75 13.39 17.99
N PHE A 263 13.58 12.45 18.48
CA PHE A 263 15.03 12.65 18.50
C PHE A 263 15.68 12.78 17.12
N PRO A 264 15.35 11.97 16.11
CA PRO A 264 15.90 12.18 14.76
C PRO A 264 15.58 13.58 14.22
N ARG A 265 14.35 14.06 14.38
CA ARG A 265 13.93 15.39 13.96
C ARG A 265 14.72 16.49 14.69
N LEU A 266 14.87 16.38 16.01
CA LEU A 266 15.65 17.31 16.82
C LEU A 266 17.11 17.36 16.35
N PHE A 267 17.75 16.19 16.18
CA PHE A 267 19.13 16.10 15.78
C PHE A 267 19.37 16.60 14.35
N ILE A 268 18.44 16.37 13.42
CA ILE A 268 18.48 16.97 12.07
C ILE A 268 18.46 18.49 12.18
N SER A 269 17.55 19.04 12.99
CA SER A 269 17.43 20.49 13.15
C SER A 269 18.69 21.11 13.75
N LEU A 270 19.24 20.49 14.80
CA LEU A 270 20.52 20.92 15.41
C LEU A 270 21.68 20.83 14.44
N PHE A 271 21.78 19.73 13.68
CA PHE A 271 22.82 19.55 12.69
C PHE A 271 22.74 20.63 11.58
N CYS A 272 21.56 20.90 11.07
CA CYS A 272 21.34 21.94 10.06
C CYS A 272 21.70 23.34 10.58
N LEU A 273 21.52 23.62 11.87
CA LEU A 273 21.95 24.91 12.47
C LEU A 273 23.49 25.02 12.57
N ILE A 274 24.19 23.91 12.82
CA ILE A 274 25.64 23.90 13.07
C ILE A 274 26.42 23.81 11.74
N VAL A 275 25.90 23.15 10.72
CA VAL A 275 26.58 22.90 9.44
C VAL A 275 27.14 24.16 8.78
N PRO A 276 26.39 25.27 8.62
CA PRO A 276 26.92 26.46 7.97
C PRO A 276 28.10 27.08 8.73
N VAL A 277 28.07 27.03 10.07
CA VAL A 277 29.16 27.54 10.94
C VAL A 277 30.44 26.73 10.73
N GLY A 278 30.35 25.40 10.56
CA GLY A 278 31.51 24.56 10.31
C GLY A 278 32.04 24.60 8.86
N LEU A 279 31.19 24.96 7.89
CA LEU A 279 31.56 25.00 6.47
C LEU A 279 32.05 26.38 6.00
N VAL A 280 31.70 27.46 6.71
CA VAL A 280 31.91 28.82 6.24
C VAL A 280 33.43 29.16 6.07
N GLU A 281 34.27 28.63 6.92
CA GLU A 281 35.72 28.84 6.82
C GLU A 281 36.32 28.22 5.54
N SER A 282 35.82 27.05 5.14
CA SER A 282 36.35 26.31 3.98
C SER A 282 35.68 26.72 2.65
N LEU A 283 34.40 27.04 2.65
CA LEU A 283 33.62 27.31 1.44
C LEU A 283 33.31 28.79 1.20
N GLY A 284 33.49 29.66 2.19
CA GLY A 284 33.23 31.09 2.08
C GLY A 284 31.80 31.37 1.57
N TRP A 285 31.68 32.17 0.51
CA TRP A 285 30.39 32.55 -0.11
C TRP A 285 29.59 31.38 -0.70
N PHE A 286 30.20 30.20 -0.89
CA PHE A 286 29.47 29.01 -1.36
C PHE A 286 28.79 28.24 -0.23
N THR A 287 29.01 28.61 1.03
CA THR A 287 28.42 27.96 2.21
C THR A 287 26.90 27.87 2.17
N PRO A 288 26.12 28.95 1.85
CA PRO A 288 24.67 28.83 1.83
C PRO A 288 24.17 27.79 0.84
N LEU A 289 24.80 27.70 -0.32
CA LEU A 289 24.41 26.70 -1.33
C LEU A 289 24.67 25.28 -0.83
N ALA A 290 25.87 24.99 -0.33
CA ALA A 290 26.27 23.67 0.13
C ALA A 290 25.45 23.21 1.34
N SER A 291 25.31 24.08 2.35
CA SER A 291 24.57 23.83 3.59
C SER A 291 23.06 23.62 3.31
N THR A 292 22.44 24.46 2.48
CA THR A 292 21.05 24.29 2.08
C THR A 292 20.79 23.00 1.33
N VAL A 293 21.71 22.53 0.46
CA VAL A 293 21.58 21.23 -0.22
C VAL A 293 21.62 20.09 0.77
N VAL A 294 22.57 20.10 1.72
CA VAL A 294 22.63 19.08 2.78
C VAL A 294 21.38 19.09 3.64
N GLY A 295 20.94 20.28 4.07
CA GLY A 295 19.71 20.46 4.87
C GLY A 295 18.47 19.97 4.12
N PHE A 296 18.36 20.30 2.83
CA PHE A 296 17.25 19.79 2.00
C PHE A 296 17.22 18.27 1.96
N MET A 297 18.37 17.61 1.75
CA MET A 297 18.45 16.15 1.72
C MET A 297 17.99 15.53 3.05
N LEU A 298 18.48 16.06 4.18
CA LEU A 298 18.14 15.54 5.51
C LEU A 298 16.67 15.78 5.85
N LEU A 299 16.13 16.96 5.58
CA LEU A 299 14.73 17.30 5.82
C LEU A 299 13.79 16.49 4.92
N ALA A 300 14.16 16.24 3.65
CA ALA A 300 13.39 15.41 2.75
C ALA A 300 13.32 13.95 3.23
N ILE A 301 14.45 13.38 3.65
CA ILE A 301 14.51 12.01 4.19
C ILE A 301 13.69 11.91 5.50
N GLU A 302 13.76 12.91 6.36
CA GLU A 302 12.95 13.00 7.58
C GLU A 302 11.44 13.02 7.25
N ARG A 303 11.05 13.82 6.27
CA ARG A 303 9.66 13.96 5.85
C ARG A 303 9.11 12.65 5.28
N ILE A 304 9.88 11.98 4.42
CA ILE A 304 9.53 10.65 3.89
C ILE A 304 9.26 9.66 5.03
N GLY A 305 10.14 9.60 6.03
CA GLY A 305 9.94 8.73 7.18
C GLY A 305 8.70 9.08 7.99
N THR A 306 8.37 10.36 8.12
CA THR A 306 7.17 10.83 8.81
C THR A 306 5.90 10.42 8.07
N ASP A 307 5.87 10.52 6.75
CA ASP A 307 4.71 10.14 5.95
C ASP A 307 4.47 8.62 5.96
N LEU A 308 5.56 7.83 5.89
CA LEU A 308 5.45 6.37 5.88
C LEU A 308 5.01 5.77 7.23
N GLN A 309 5.23 6.45 8.35
CA GLN A 309 4.85 5.92 9.67
C GLN A 309 3.34 5.85 9.88
N SER A 310 2.54 6.63 9.13
CA SER A 310 1.08 6.70 9.25
C SER A 310 0.39 6.31 7.93
N PRO A 311 0.36 5.01 7.58
CA PRO A 311 -0.03 4.55 6.25
C PRO A 311 -1.50 4.79 5.89
N PHE A 312 -2.38 5.02 6.88
CA PHE A 312 -3.82 5.19 6.71
C PHE A 312 -4.29 6.64 6.81
N HIS A 313 -3.46 7.56 7.34
CA HIS A 313 -3.83 8.96 7.48
C HIS A 313 -3.45 9.76 6.23
N SER A 314 -4.14 10.87 6.01
CA SER A 314 -4.02 11.72 4.83
C SER A 314 -2.62 12.30 4.64
N SER A 315 -1.77 11.57 3.93
CA SER A 315 -0.47 12.03 3.42
C SER A 315 -0.38 11.74 1.92
N GLU A 316 0.55 12.38 1.21
CA GLU A 316 0.75 12.10 -0.22
C GLU A 316 1.14 10.65 -0.51
N HIS A 317 1.66 9.93 0.49
CA HIS A 317 2.16 8.55 0.39
C HIS A 317 1.26 7.53 1.12
N GLN A 318 0.02 7.91 1.46
CA GLN A 318 -0.96 7.00 2.07
C GLN A 318 -1.31 5.83 1.13
N ILE A 319 -1.77 4.74 1.73
CA ILE A 319 -2.40 3.65 0.98
C ILE A 319 -3.76 4.16 0.48
N GLN A 320 -3.98 4.12 -0.84
CA GLN A 320 -5.24 4.55 -1.47
C GLN A 320 -6.34 3.52 -1.19
N MET A 321 -6.86 3.53 0.03
CA MET A 321 -7.84 2.55 0.50
C MET A 321 -9.15 2.62 -0.31
N GLU A 322 -9.57 3.80 -0.74
CA GLU A 322 -10.75 4.01 -1.58
C GLU A 322 -10.63 3.24 -2.90
N THR A 323 -9.51 3.39 -3.60
CA THR A 323 -9.27 2.67 -4.87
C THR A 323 -9.25 1.15 -4.66
N ILE A 324 -8.80 0.69 -3.50
CA ILE A 324 -8.83 -0.74 -3.14
C ILE A 324 -10.27 -1.19 -2.90
N CYS A 325 -11.06 -0.43 -2.15
CA CYS A 325 -12.49 -0.72 -1.91
C CYS A 325 -13.29 -0.76 -3.22
N GLU A 326 -13.11 0.23 -4.11
CA GLU A 326 -13.71 0.24 -5.45
C GLU A 326 -13.28 -0.99 -6.29
N THR A 327 -12.04 -1.43 -6.14
CA THR A 327 -11.54 -2.62 -6.84
C THR A 327 -12.19 -3.89 -6.31
N ILE A 328 -12.37 -4.00 -4.99
CA ILE A 328 -13.10 -5.12 -4.37
C ILE A 328 -14.55 -5.11 -4.87
N GLU A 329 -15.23 -3.99 -4.79
CA GLU A 329 -16.63 -3.85 -5.22
C GLU A 329 -16.82 -4.26 -6.68
N ARG A 330 -16.00 -3.72 -7.60
CA ARG A 330 -16.03 -4.10 -9.04
C ARG A 330 -15.83 -5.60 -9.26
N ASN A 331 -14.89 -6.21 -8.51
CA ASN A 331 -14.64 -7.65 -8.60
C ASN A 331 -15.88 -8.45 -8.15
N LEU A 332 -16.47 -8.10 -7.02
CA LEU A 332 -17.65 -8.79 -6.48
C LEU A 332 -18.85 -8.65 -7.43
N GLN A 333 -19.08 -7.45 -7.96
CA GLN A 333 -20.15 -7.18 -8.95
C GLN A 333 -19.96 -7.96 -10.25
N SER A 334 -18.70 -8.09 -10.74
CA SER A 334 -18.39 -8.91 -11.91
C SER A 334 -18.69 -10.38 -11.65
N MET A 335 -18.19 -10.92 -10.54
CA MET A 335 -18.41 -12.32 -10.16
C MET A 335 -19.91 -12.64 -9.96
N GLN A 336 -20.66 -11.70 -9.39
CA GLN A 336 -22.12 -11.85 -9.23
C GLN A 336 -22.84 -11.87 -10.57
N ARG A 337 -22.48 -10.98 -11.51
CA ARG A 337 -23.08 -10.96 -12.86
C ARG A 337 -22.78 -12.22 -13.64
N ASP A 338 -21.53 -12.70 -13.56
CA ASP A 338 -21.11 -13.92 -14.26
C ASP A 338 -21.86 -15.16 -13.71
N ALA A 339 -22.07 -15.23 -12.39
CA ALA A 339 -22.83 -16.31 -11.76
C ALA A 339 -24.34 -16.26 -12.10
N LEU A 340 -24.91 -15.06 -12.24
CA LEU A 340 -26.34 -14.90 -12.62
C LEU A 340 -26.57 -14.97 -14.13
N GLY A 341 -25.55 -14.67 -14.95
CA GLY A 341 -25.61 -14.72 -16.42
C GLY A 341 -25.21 -16.06 -17.02
N GLY A 342 -24.71 -16.99 -16.21
CA GLY A 342 -24.18 -18.30 -16.62
C GLY A 342 -25.21 -19.29 -17.17
N ASP A 343 -26.51 -18.96 -17.15
CA ASP A 343 -27.56 -19.76 -17.82
C ASP A 343 -27.53 -19.69 -19.35
N ARG A 344 -26.51 -19.07 -19.97
CA ARG A 344 -26.38 -18.92 -21.43
C ARG A 344 -25.27 -19.75 -22.06
N ILE A 345 -24.59 -20.60 -21.31
CA ILE A 345 -23.57 -21.52 -21.86
C ILE A 345 -23.92 -22.94 -21.36
N GLY A 346 -24.94 -23.50 -21.93
CA GLY A 346 -25.31 -24.90 -21.89
C GLY A 346 -25.19 -25.49 -23.29
#